data_b919dd59835f1fa0721e2d573b9326bc
#
_entry.id   b919dd59835f1fa0721e2d573b9326bc
#
_cell.length_a   1.000
_cell.length_b   1.000
_cell.length_c   1.000
_cell.angle_alpha   90.00
_cell.angle_beta   90.00
_cell.angle_gamma   90.00
#
_symmetry.space_group_name_H-M   'P 1'
#
loop_
_entity.id
_entity.type
_entity.pdbx_description
1 polymer ?
#
loop_
_entity_poly.entity_id
_entity_poly.type
_entity_poly.pdbx_seq_one_letter_code
_entity_poly.pdbx_strand_id
1 'polypeptide(L)'
;MKKIIFLMVIVLTVAVVNGCKPKKASSNQSTNEMTQMDQNDTTSYGICGEGTSMHHLELITDMGDTLHYTLLDDGPDSAVVLGGLLCGDRLAVIGHKIDGESYADRVINLTTLQGKWVSIDKQFEILEGGVVKSDVKAEQNPWTEWKIYNGQLLLNRDTFAIDNLGADSLYLENKVGIFAYHRLQ
;
A
#
# COMPACT_ATOMS: atom_id res chain seq x y z
N MET A 1 -18.17 75.10 -12.92
CA MET A 1 -18.66 74.11 -13.84
C MET A 1 -17.59 73.14 -14.37
N LYS A 2 -16.35 73.57 -14.53
CA LYS A 2 -15.29 72.62 -15.03
C LYS A 2 -14.82 71.55 -14.00
N LYS A 3 -14.97 71.79 -12.70
CA LYS A 3 -14.54 70.86 -11.63
C LYS A 3 -15.51 69.70 -11.40
N ILE A 4 -16.78 69.86 -11.73
CA ILE A 4 -17.80 68.82 -11.58
C ILE A 4 -17.71 67.76 -12.68
N ILE A 5 -17.32 68.17 -13.89
CA ILE A 5 -17.16 67.28 -15.04
C ILE A 5 -15.95 66.37 -14.84
N PHE A 6 -14.89 66.85 -14.16
CA PHE A 6 -13.69 66.06 -13.89
C PHE A 6 -13.95 64.97 -12.82
N LEU A 7 -14.85 65.21 -11.89
CA LEU A 7 -15.22 64.25 -10.85
C LEU A 7 -16.15 63.15 -11.38
N MET A 8 -16.97 63.46 -12.40
CA MET A 8 -17.85 62.49 -13.06
C MET A 8 -17.07 61.55 -13.98
N VAL A 9 -15.98 61.99 -14.58
CA VAL A 9 -15.14 61.17 -15.45
C VAL A 9 -14.31 60.15 -14.65
N ILE A 10 -13.94 60.48 -13.41
CA ILE A 10 -13.20 59.54 -12.54
C ILE A 10 -14.07 58.42 -11.98
N VAL A 11 -15.38 58.67 -11.80
CA VAL A 11 -16.33 57.67 -11.29
C VAL A 11 -16.72 56.65 -12.37
N LEU A 12 -16.60 57.01 -13.66
CA LEU A 12 -16.98 56.12 -14.78
C LEU A 12 -15.88 55.15 -15.19
N THR A 13 -14.63 55.29 -14.71
CA THR A 13 -13.51 54.45 -15.07
C THR A 13 -13.23 53.28 -14.09
N VAL A 14 -13.99 53.16 -12.98
CA VAL A 14 -13.79 52.11 -11.99
C VAL A 14 -14.73 50.90 -12.18
N ALA A 15 -15.64 50.94 -13.14
CA ALA A 15 -16.70 49.93 -13.31
C ALA A 15 -16.42 48.86 -14.38
N VAL A 16 -15.20 48.67 -14.90
CA VAL A 16 -14.93 47.70 -15.99
C VAL A 16 -13.73 46.79 -15.69
N VAL A 17 -13.60 46.34 -14.44
CA VAL A 17 -12.70 45.23 -14.11
C VAL A 17 -13.42 44.15 -13.26
N ASN A 18 -14.57 43.68 -13.77
CA ASN A 18 -15.18 42.47 -13.26
C ASN A 18 -15.44 41.54 -14.42
N GLY A 19 -14.60 40.50 -14.52
CA GLY A 19 -15.00 39.33 -15.26
C GLY A 19 -14.07 38.87 -16.35
N CYS A 20 -13.04 38.14 -16.00
CA CYS A 20 -12.62 36.96 -16.74
C CYS A 20 -11.82 36.08 -15.77
N LYS A 21 -12.50 35.18 -15.10
CA LYS A 21 -11.84 33.97 -14.58
C LYS A 21 -11.49 33.12 -15.79
N PRO A 22 -10.22 32.85 -16.08
CA PRO A 22 -9.90 31.80 -17.05
C PRO A 22 -10.40 30.47 -16.47
N LYS A 23 -11.31 29.82 -17.17
CA LYS A 23 -11.56 28.37 -17.01
C LYS A 23 -10.20 27.69 -17.16
N LYS A 24 -9.64 27.21 -16.07
CA LYS A 24 -8.58 26.22 -16.13
C LYS A 24 -9.13 25.04 -16.89
N ALA A 25 -8.57 24.82 -18.09
CA ALA A 25 -8.68 23.54 -18.75
C ALA A 25 -8.15 22.50 -17.74
N SER A 26 -9.01 21.54 -17.42
CA SER A 26 -8.62 20.35 -16.68
C SER A 26 -7.65 19.59 -17.57
N SER A 27 -6.37 19.83 -17.40
CA SER A 27 -5.38 18.86 -17.79
C SER A 27 -5.53 17.70 -16.80
N ASN A 28 -5.93 16.55 -17.29
CA ASN A 28 -5.77 15.29 -16.58
C ASN A 28 -4.27 15.07 -16.31
N GLN A 29 -3.78 15.67 -15.25
CA GLN A 29 -2.62 15.18 -14.57
C GLN A 29 -3.12 13.96 -13.79
N SER A 30 -2.69 12.77 -14.25
CA SER A 30 -2.51 11.63 -13.38
C SER A 30 -1.60 12.09 -12.24
N THR A 31 -2.20 12.67 -11.24
CA THR A 31 -1.54 12.81 -9.96
C THR A 31 -1.47 11.39 -9.44
N ASN A 32 -0.26 10.82 -9.44
CA ASN A 32 0.08 9.78 -8.50
C ASN A 32 -0.37 10.32 -7.14
N GLU A 33 -1.52 9.86 -6.67
CA GLU A 33 -1.87 9.94 -5.28
C GLU A 33 -0.83 9.08 -4.56
N MET A 34 0.28 9.73 -4.19
CA MET A 34 1.11 9.25 -3.11
C MET A 34 0.12 9.05 -1.97
N THR A 35 -0.18 7.80 -1.71
CA THR A 35 -1.00 7.33 -0.60
C THR A 35 -0.55 8.10 0.62
N GLN A 36 -1.40 8.98 1.15
CA GLN A 36 -1.15 9.57 2.45
C GLN A 36 -0.96 8.38 3.38
N MET A 37 0.25 8.22 3.92
CA MET A 37 0.51 7.22 4.94
C MET A 37 -0.53 7.44 6.02
N ASP A 38 -1.41 6.45 6.19
CA ASP A 38 -2.36 6.46 7.30
C ASP A 38 -1.51 6.49 8.57
N GLN A 39 -1.67 7.52 9.40
CA GLN A 39 -0.86 7.73 10.61
C GLN A 39 -0.96 6.56 11.61
N ASN A 40 -1.88 5.64 11.37
CA ASN A 40 -2.08 4.44 12.17
C ASN A 40 -1.45 3.18 11.56
N ASP A 41 -0.89 3.26 10.34
CA ASP A 41 -0.19 2.12 9.74
C ASP A 41 1.27 2.12 10.20
N THR A 42 1.67 1.06 10.90
CA THR A 42 3.03 0.86 11.42
C THR A 42 3.88 0.00 10.48
N THR A 43 3.39 -0.32 9.30
CA THR A 43 4.08 -1.17 8.33
C THR A 43 5.27 -0.44 7.70
N SER A 44 6.46 -1.03 7.77
CA SER A 44 7.65 -0.59 7.05
C SER A 44 7.76 -1.34 5.73
N TYR A 45 7.96 -0.62 4.63
CA TYR A 45 8.12 -1.20 3.30
C TYR A 45 9.54 -1.03 2.78
N GLY A 46 10.04 -2.02 2.05
CA GLY A 46 11.37 -1.96 1.48
C GLY A 46 11.76 -3.22 0.73
N ILE A 47 13.03 -3.30 0.40
CA ILE A 47 13.67 -4.43 -0.27
C ILE A 47 14.49 -5.22 0.74
N CYS A 48 14.43 -6.55 0.67
CA CYS A 48 15.28 -7.44 1.44
C CYS A 48 16.74 -7.24 1.05
N GLY A 49 17.57 -6.79 1.98
CA GLY A 49 18.98 -6.51 1.75
C GLY A 49 19.86 -7.77 1.81
N GLU A 50 21.10 -7.62 1.32
CA GLU A 50 22.10 -8.70 1.28
C GLU A 50 22.58 -9.12 2.69
N GLY A 51 22.46 -8.23 3.69
CA GLY A 51 22.78 -8.51 5.08
C GLY A 51 21.76 -9.39 5.80
N THR A 52 20.68 -9.80 5.14
CA THR A 52 19.66 -10.67 5.73
C THR A 52 20.20 -12.08 5.97
N SER A 53 19.87 -12.63 7.11
CA SER A 53 20.28 -13.98 7.56
C SER A 53 19.12 -14.66 8.30
N MET A 54 19.38 -15.83 8.89
CA MET A 54 18.35 -16.61 9.59
C MET A 54 17.71 -15.83 10.77
N HIS A 55 18.50 -15.05 11.51
CA HIS A 55 18.03 -14.33 12.70
C HIS A 55 18.05 -12.81 12.54
N HIS A 56 18.32 -12.33 11.33
CA HIS A 56 18.50 -10.91 11.08
C HIS A 56 17.93 -10.53 9.73
N LEU A 57 17.08 -9.50 9.72
CA LEU A 57 16.53 -8.92 8.50
C LEU A 57 17.14 -7.53 8.29
N GLU A 58 17.73 -7.34 7.13
CA GLU A 58 18.10 -6.03 6.61
C GLU A 58 17.00 -5.57 5.63
N LEU A 59 16.35 -4.45 5.94
CA LEU A 59 15.32 -3.86 5.11
C LEU A 59 15.80 -2.51 4.57
N ILE A 60 15.99 -2.42 3.27
CA ILE A 60 16.30 -1.16 2.57
C ILE A 60 14.97 -0.51 2.23
N THR A 61 14.62 0.54 2.96
CA THR A 61 13.30 1.20 2.83
C THR A 61 13.17 1.96 1.52
N ASP A 62 11.93 2.29 1.14
CA ASP A 62 11.64 3.11 -0.05
C ASP A 62 12.22 4.54 0.05
N MET A 63 12.55 5.00 1.26
CA MET A 63 13.19 6.29 1.51
C MET A 63 14.74 6.22 1.40
N GLY A 64 15.28 5.00 1.22
CA GLY A 64 16.72 4.75 1.13
C GLY A 64 17.42 4.50 2.47
N ASP A 65 16.69 4.48 3.57
CA ASP A 65 17.23 4.11 4.88
C ASP A 65 17.37 2.60 4.98
N THR A 66 18.35 2.14 5.74
CA THR A 66 18.51 0.72 6.07
C THR A 66 18.04 0.47 7.49
N LEU A 67 17.03 -0.37 7.65
CA LEU A 67 16.53 -0.83 8.94
C LEU A 67 17.01 -2.26 9.19
N HIS A 68 17.37 -2.52 10.44
CA HIS A 68 17.80 -3.84 10.88
C HIS A 68 16.81 -4.36 11.92
N TYR A 69 16.35 -5.59 11.72
CA TYR A 69 15.43 -6.27 12.63
C TYR A 69 16.03 -7.59 13.09
N THR A 70 15.88 -7.88 14.36
CA THR A 70 16.11 -9.21 14.89
C THR A 70 14.87 -10.07 14.62
N LEU A 71 15.10 -11.29 14.11
CA LEU A 71 14.08 -12.31 13.91
C LEU A 71 14.21 -13.34 15.03
N LEU A 72 13.25 -13.38 15.93
CA LEU A 72 13.22 -14.40 17.00
C LEU A 72 12.56 -15.67 16.44
N ASP A 73 13.19 -16.82 16.66
CA ASP A 73 12.70 -18.12 16.16
C ASP A 73 11.82 -18.82 17.17
N ASP A 74 12.03 -18.53 18.47
CA ASP A 74 11.40 -19.26 19.57
C ASP A 74 10.62 -18.34 20.49
N GLY A 75 9.58 -18.89 21.10
CA GLY A 75 8.81 -18.22 22.13
C GLY A 75 7.56 -17.48 21.59
N PRO A 76 6.83 -16.80 22.49
CA PRO A 76 5.60 -16.12 22.15
C PRO A 76 5.79 -14.92 21.21
N ASP A 77 7.01 -14.38 21.16
CA ASP A 77 7.37 -13.21 20.35
C ASP A 77 8.15 -13.60 19.09
N SER A 78 8.06 -14.88 18.66
CA SER A 78 8.72 -15.34 17.43
C SER A 78 8.19 -14.62 16.21
N ALA A 79 9.11 -14.24 15.31
CA ALA A 79 8.79 -13.56 14.07
C ALA A 79 8.00 -14.48 13.12
N VAL A 80 6.86 -14.00 12.61
CA VAL A 80 6.11 -14.71 11.57
C VAL A 80 6.61 -14.24 10.21
N VAL A 81 7.31 -15.12 9.48
CA VAL A 81 7.81 -14.84 8.13
C VAL A 81 6.94 -15.56 7.10
N LEU A 82 6.27 -14.77 6.27
CA LEU A 82 5.33 -15.24 5.24
C LEU A 82 5.92 -15.01 3.84
N GLY A 83 6.06 -16.08 3.06
CA GLY A 83 6.59 -16.02 1.70
C GLY A 83 8.11 -16.11 1.58
N GLY A 84 8.82 -16.29 2.73
CA GLY A 84 10.27 -16.41 2.78
C GLY A 84 11.00 -15.06 2.69
N LEU A 85 12.33 -15.13 2.82
CA LEU A 85 13.24 -14.00 2.73
C LEU A 85 14.28 -14.28 1.65
N LEU A 86 14.17 -13.59 0.53
CA LEU A 86 15.16 -13.65 -0.54
C LEU A 86 15.67 -12.23 -0.82
N CYS A 87 16.98 -12.08 -0.90
CA CYS A 87 17.60 -10.79 -1.22
C CYS A 87 17.02 -10.24 -2.54
N GLY A 88 16.62 -8.97 -2.52
CA GLY A 88 15.96 -8.31 -3.63
C GLY A 88 14.42 -8.39 -3.61
N ASP A 89 13.82 -9.24 -2.79
CA ASP A 89 12.36 -9.30 -2.66
C ASP A 89 11.81 -8.06 -1.95
N ARG A 90 10.62 -7.66 -2.35
CA ARG A 90 9.89 -6.59 -1.69
C ARG A 90 9.16 -7.12 -0.47
N LEU A 91 9.33 -6.44 0.65
CA LEU A 91 8.80 -6.84 1.94
C LEU A 91 7.92 -5.77 2.56
N ALA A 92 6.95 -6.21 3.36
CA ALA A 92 6.23 -5.43 4.34
C ALA A 92 6.53 -5.98 5.72
N VAL A 93 7.03 -5.14 6.63
CA VAL A 93 7.52 -5.53 7.95
C VAL A 93 6.75 -4.78 9.03
N ILE A 94 6.23 -5.51 9.99
CA ILE A 94 5.70 -5.00 11.25
C ILE A 94 6.68 -5.40 12.33
N GLY A 95 7.03 -4.47 13.18
CA GLY A 95 7.96 -4.72 14.26
C GLY A 95 7.84 -3.70 15.37
N HIS A 96 8.57 -3.96 16.44
CA HIS A 96 8.60 -3.11 17.62
C HIS A 96 10.05 -2.89 18.09
N LYS A 97 10.23 -2.02 19.07
CA LYS A 97 11.54 -1.75 19.67
C LYS A 97 11.55 -2.09 21.15
N ILE A 98 12.62 -2.77 21.59
CA ILE A 98 12.92 -3.03 23.00
C ILE A 98 14.36 -2.57 23.24
N ASP A 99 14.57 -1.69 24.20
CA ASP A 99 15.89 -1.18 24.62
C ASP A 99 16.75 -0.62 23.46
N GLY A 100 16.07 -0.07 22.42
CA GLY A 100 16.73 0.52 21.26
C GLY A 100 16.96 -0.45 20.10
N GLU A 101 16.79 -1.74 20.28
CA GLU A 101 16.84 -2.77 19.25
C GLU A 101 15.47 -2.97 18.60
N SER A 102 15.47 -3.21 17.29
CA SER A 102 14.23 -3.48 16.52
C SER A 102 14.04 -4.98 16.34
N TYR A 103 12.83 -5.44 16.60
CA TYR A 103 12.39 -6.82 16.42
C TYR A 103 11.29 -6.86 15.39
N ALA A 104 11.32 -7.84 14.49
CA ALA A 104 10.21 -8.05 13.56
C ALA A 104 9.20 -9.00 14.20
N ASP A 105 7.94 -8.58 14.19
CA ASP A 105 6.80 -9.41 14.61
C ASP A 105 6.26 -10.20 13.42
N ARG A 106 6.15 -9.52 12.27
CA ARG A 106 5.64 -10.11 11.04
C ARG A 106 6.36 -9.56 9.82
N VAL A 107 6.76 -10.46 8.94
CA VAL A 107 7.34 -10.13 7.63
C VAL A 107 6.49 -10.78 6.55
N ILE A 108 6.03 -9.99 5.60
CA ILE A 108 5.24 -10.45 4.46
C ILE A 108 6.03 -10.17 3.20
N ASN A 109 6.37 -11.23 2.47
CA ASN A 109 7.04 -11.11 1.18
C ASN A 109 6.02 -10.74 0.10
N LEU A 110 6.07 -9.47 -0.35
CA LEU A 110 5.15 -8.93 -1.34
C LEU A 110 5.44 -9.46 -2.74
N THR A 111 6.71 -9.81 -3.03
CA THR A 111 7.09 -10.46 -4.28
C THR A 111 6.43 -11.84 -4.38
N THR A 112 6.44 -12.61 -3.29
CA THR A 112 5.74 -13.90 -3.22
C THR A 112 4.23 -13.74 -3.20
N LEU A 113 3.68 -12.67 -2.60
CA LEU A 113 2.24 -12.43 -2.57
C LEU A 113 1.67 -12.12 -3.96
N GLN A 114 2.43 -11.43 -4.80
CA GLN A 114 2.02 -11.10 -6.16
C GLN A 114 1.89 -12.35 -7.03
N GLY A 115 0.94 -12.31 -7.97
CA GLY A 115 0.67 -13.37 -8.93
C GLY A 115 -0.79 -13.78 -8.96
N LYS A 116 -1.06 -14.85 -9.74
CA LYS A 116 -2.42 -15.38 -9.94
C LYS A 116 -2.74 -16.43 -8.90
N TRP A 117 -3.88 -16.22 -8.25
CA TRP A 117 -4.38 -17.09 -7.20
C TRP A 117 -5.77 -17.63 -7.56
N VAL A 118 -5.99 -18.91 -7.34
CA VAL A 118 -7.25 -19.57 -7.69
C VAL A 118 -7.73 -20.49 -6.58
N SER A 119 -9.03 -20.48 -6.35
CA SER A 119 -9.79 -21.42 -5.53
C SER A 119 -10.97 -21.97 -6.34
N ILE A 120 -11.83 -22.74 -5.71
CA ILE A 120 -13.06 -23.27 -6.36
C ILE A 120 -13.96 -22.10 -6.82
N ASP A 121 -14.05 -21.03 -6.01
CA ASP A 121 -15.04 -19.97 -6.18
C ASP A 121 -14.44 -18.67 -6.66
N LYS A 122 -13.11 -18.51 -6.64
CA LYS A 122 -12.45 -17.25 -6.93
C LYS A 122 -11.17 -17.44 -7.72
N GLN A 123 -10.95 -16.51 -8.65
CA GLN A 123 -9.69 -16.39 -9.39
C GLN A 123 -9.34 -14.91 -9.50
N PHE A 124 -8.15 -14.54 -9.04
CA PHE A 124 -7.68 -13.16 -9.06
C PHE A 124 -6.17 -13.09 -9.20
N GLU A 125 -5.68 -11.94 -9.63
CA GLU A 125 -4.26 -11.64 -9.75
C GLU A 125 -3.91 -10.43 -8.89
N ILE A 126 -2.97 -10.61 -7.97
CA ILE A 126 -2.36 -9.53 -7.19
C ILE A 126 -1.20 -8.97 -7.99
N LEU A 127 -1.26 -7.68 -8.33
CA LEU A 127 -0.25 -6.99 -9.13
C LEU A 127 0.48 -5.95 -8.27
N GLU A 128 1.64 -5.55 -8.73
CA GLU A 128 2.36 -4.42 -8.18
C GLU A 128 1.51 -3.14 -8.21
N GLY A 129 1.80 -2.19 -7.27
CA GLY A 129 1.10 -0.91 -7.22
C GLY A 129 -0.31 -0.98 -6.61
N GLY A 130 -0.63 -2.04 -5.87
CA GLY A 130 -1.90 -2.12 -5.12
C GLY A 130 -3.10 -2.54 -5.97
N VAL A 131 -2.89 -3.07 -7.16
CA VAL A 131 -3.96 -3.47 -8.09
C VAL A 131 -4.29 -4.95 -7.96
N VAL A 132 -5.58 -5.27 -7.96
CA VAL A 132 -6.09 -6.64 -8.11
C VAL A 132 -6.92 -6.74 -9.38
N LYS A 133 -6.73 -7.82 -10.13
CA LYS A 133 -7.59 -8.19 -11.25
C LYS A 133 -8.37 -9.45 -10.91
N SER A 134 -9.69 -9.41 -11.01
CA SER A 134 -10.53 -10.60 -10.90
C SER A 134 -10.82 -11.14 -12.30
N ASP A 135 -10.61 -12.45 -12.48
CA ASP A 135 -10.83 -13.14 -13.75
C ASP A 135 -12.24 -13.77 -13.86
N VAL A 136 -13.05 -13.68 -12.80
CA VAL A 136 -14.42 -14.25 -12.78
C VAL A 136 -15.40 -13.25 -13.36
N LYS A 137 -15.83 -13.45 -14.62
CA LYS A 137 -16.72 -12.54 -15.36
C LYS A 137 -18.09 -12.29 -14.72
N ALA A 138 -18.55 -13.14 -13.81
CA ALA A 138 -19.86 -13.04 -13.16
C ALA A 138 -19.79 -12.53 -11.73
N GLU A 139 -18.62 -12.13 -11.26
CA GLU A 139 -18.44 -11.65 -9.88
C GLU A 139 -19.11 -10.28 -9.70
N GLN A 140 -20.04 -10.18 -8.75
CA GLN A 140 -20.78 -8.93 -8.50
C GLN A 140 -19.94 -7.85 -7.81
N ASN A 141 -18.95 -8.27 -6.99
CA ASN A 141 -18.07 -7.39 -6.24
C ASN A 141 -16.60 -7.88 -6.38
N PRO A 142 -15.97 -7.67 -7.55
CA PRO A 142 -14.58 -8.06 -7.75
C PRO A 142 -13.65 -7.23 -6.87
N TRP A 143 -12.59 -7.85 -6.39
CA TRP A 143 -11.49 -7.11 -5.79
C TRP A 143 -10.73 -6.36 -6.89
N THR A 144 -10.41 -5.09 -6.64
CA THR A 144 -9.74 -4.20 -7.60
C THR A 144 -8.47 -3.59 -7.04
N GLU A 145 -8.34 -3.55 -5.71
CA GLU A 145 -7.20 -2.97 -5.02
C GLU A 145 -6.78 -3.80 -3.82
N TRP A 146 -5.50 -3.72 -3.46
CA TRP A 146 -4.96 -4.35 -2.28
C TRP A 146 -3.91 -3.47 -1.60
N LYS A 147 -3.74 -3.68 -0.31
CA LYS A 147 -2.63 -3.15 0.48
C LYS A 147 -2.38 -4.03 1.69
N ILE A 148 -1.18 -3.92 2.24
CA ILE A 148 -0.93 -4.39 3.61
C ILE A 148 -1.20 -3.23 4.56
N TYR A 149 -1.84 -3.52 5.67
CA TYR A 149 -2.13 -2.55 6.72
C TYR A 149 -1.98 -3.25 8.08
N ASN A 150 -1.00 -2.81 8.87
CA ASN A 150 -0.68 -3.42 10.17
C ASN A 150 -0.59 -4.97 10.09
N GLY A 151 0.10 -5.49 9.05
CA GLY A 151 0.31 -6.92 8.86
C GLY A 151 -0.88 -7.72 8.36
N GLN A 152 -1.97 -7.07 7.98
CA GLN A 152 -3.15 -7.68 7.37
C GLN A 152 -3.23 -7.33 5.90
N LEU A 153 -3.78 -8.22 5.09
CA LEU A 153 -4.08 -7.98 3.69
C LEU A 153 -5.48 -7.38 3.57
N LEU A 154 -5.57 -6.18 3.03
CA LEU A 154 -6.82 -5.56 2.63
C LEU A 154 -7.04 -5.80 1.15
N LEU A 155 -8.21 -6.32 0.80
CA LEU A 155 -8.70 -6.48 -0.58
C LEU A 155 -9.97 -5.64 -0.71
N ASN A 156 -9.91 -4.48 -1.32
CA ASN A 156 -10.91 -3.41 -1.26
C ASN A 156 -11.17 -3.02 0.22
N ARG A 157 -12.33 -3.42 0.75
CA ARG A 157 -12.76 -3.18 2.15
C ARG A 157 -12.68 -4.43 3.01
N ASP A 158 -12.37 -5.57 2.42
CA ASP A 158 -12.28 -6.84 3.13
C ASP A 158 -10.89 -6.97 3.74
N THR A 159 -10.83 -7.28 5.03
CA THR A 159 -9.58 -7.46 5.77
C THR A 159 -9.35 -8.92 6.06
N PHE A 160 -8.14 -9.39 5.76
CA PHE A 160 -7.72 -10.78 5.96
C PHE A 160 -6.41 -10.85 6.76
N ALA A 161 -6.34 -11.79 7.69
CA ALA A 161 -5.06 -12.29 8.16
C ALA A 161 -4.47 -13.22 7.06
N ILE A 162 -3.16 -13.16 6.86
CA ILE A 162 -2.45 -14.13 6.03
C ILE A 162 -1.95 -15.22 6.96
N ASP A 163 -2.57 -16.39 6.92
CA ASP A 163 -2.17 -17.52 7.76
C ASP A 163 -0.99 -18.27 7.16
N ASN A 164 -0.96 -18.37 5.84
CA ASN A 164 0.14 -18.99 5.11
C ASN A 164 0.35 -18.30 3.78
N LEU A 165 1.62 -18.09 3.45
CA LEU A 165 2.05 -17.64 2.13
C LEU A 165 3.29 -18.44 1.74
N GLY A 166 3.16 -19.22 0.69
CA GLY A 166 4.25 -20.00 0.09
C GLY A 166 4.36 -19.75 -1.40
N ALA A 167 5.27 -20.46 -2.05
CA ALA A 167 5.45 -20.36 -3.49
C ALA A 167 4.16 -20.67 -4.26
N ASP A 168 3.39 -21.67 -3.80
CA ASP A 168 2.20 -22.17 -4.50
C ASP A 168 0.91 -22.07 -3.68
N SER A 169 0.97 -21.55 -2.44
CA SER A 169 -0.17 -21.55 -1.53
C SER A 169 -0.35 -20.20 -0.85
N LEU A 170 -1.61 -19.77 -0.73
CA LEU A 170 -2.03 -18.59 0.01
C LEU A 170 -3.26 -18.94 0.82
N TYR A 171 -3.18 -18.82 2.15
CA TYR A 171 -4.31 -18.99 3.06
C TYR A 171 -4.65 -17.66 3.71
N LEU A 172 -5.88 -17.24 3.51
CA LEU A 172 -6.42 -15.99 4.03
C LEU A 172 -7.53 -16.31 5.03
N GLU A 173 -7.48 -15.69 6.20
CA GLU A 173 -8.52 -15.82 7.21
C GLU A 173 -9.23 -14.50 7.46
N ASN A 174 -10.53 -14.57 7.63
CA ASN A 174 -11.36 -13.49 8.14
C ASN A 174 -12.44 -14.04 9.07
N LYS A 175 -13.38 -13.18 9.50
CA LYS A 175 -14.48 -13.57 10.41
C LYS A 175 -15.42 -14.64 9.84
N VAL A 176 -15.41 -14.84 8.52
CA VAL A 176 -16.27 -15.83 7.83
C VAL A 176 -15.61 -17.20 7.80
N GLY A 177 -14.27 -17.26 7.70
CA GLY A 177 -13.52 -18.51 7.66
C GLY A 177 -12.16 -18.37 7.01
N ILE A 178 -11.57 -19.52 6.70
CA ILE A 178 -10.28 -19.65 6.02
C ILE A 178 -10.52 -19.95 4.54
N PHE A 179 -9.84 -19.21 3.69
CA PHE A 179 -9.90 -19.32 2.23
C PHE A 179 -8.53 -19.77 1.72
N ALA A 180 -8.51 -20.93 1.09
CA ALA A 180 -7.29 -21.51 0.53
C ALA A 180 -7.22 -21.26 -0.98
N TYR A 181 -6.10 -20.72 -1.42
CA TYR A 181 -5.81 -20.47 -2.83
C TYR A 181 -4.51 -21.18 -3.21
N HIS A 182 -4.43 -21.61 -4.45
CA HIS A 182 -3.19 -22.09 -5.06
C HIS A 182 -2.77 -21.18 -6.22
N ARG A 183 -1.47 -21.16 -6.49
CA ARG A 183 -0.91 -20.33 -7.56
C ARG A 183 -1.24 -20.95 -8.91
N LEU A 184 -1.75 -20.11 -9.82
CA LEU A 184 -1.89 -20.51 -11.22
C LEU A 184 -0.58 -20.22 -11.95
N GLN A 185 0.01 -21.27 -12.52
CA GLN A 185 1.22 -21.19 -13.35
C GLN A 185 0.92 -20.71 -14.76
#